data_6c5f5560b73037bc67a736fec58a38be
#
_entry.id   6c5f5560b73037bc67a736fec58a38be
#
_cell.length_a   1.000
_cell.length_b   1.000
_cell.length_c   1.000
_cell.angle_alpha   90.00
_cell.angle_beta   90.00
_cell.angle_gamma   90.00
#
_symmetry.space_group_name_H-M   'P 1'
#
loop_
_entity.id
_entity.type
_entity.pdbx_description
1 polymer ?
#
loop_
_entity_poly.entity_id
_entity_poly.type
_entity_poly.pdbx_seq_one_letter_code
_entity_poly.pdbx_strand_id
1 'polypeptide(L)'
;MSMSKNIARLAVTAGLTAALSFGGVMAPVTMAFAAEDATAPVNSIIIGQSESNKDATKTKFVPYQIFKAKVHDGENGKVTSDVEWADTIKDQTTKNEIINAIHKDASNGSKLPETPSAQDIADWLGTYVSESEKGAGVIVKNGDLLNTIAATVKKHEQPSGEAFDADGAFTAESTGYYLFLTDDSSIGTKSDYSNKKQTGTSPIFAIVGGTGVNVTEKTGIPTVTKEIKDDKPNSNWADKADSQAGQNVKYRLTGTVASNIATFDNYYYQFHDTLSAGLQANKESVEVTIYKDRNDSTGTVIKRDDNKYKVDCTAQADGSSLLTVTFDDLKAAGVVLTPDSKVVVTYTAYLDSDKAVVGGTGNDNKVKLIYSNNPMSDGKGESVPDTVRDYTYALKLVKEDSVDSNTKLKDVEFTIKATGADELESGAVGAQFVQKNGSLSGTEYKFKTNENGEISVTGLDAGTYTVHEVEGSNPGYNTLEDFTFTITAEGLGELEGATFDGNTDSNTLKVTAGKDGSTLVTPSVDDGTVTLTVKNKKGSNLPLTGLNGVTFTWIAGGAVLCIGVAHLIRSRKQAEESEQE
;
A
#
# COMPACT_ATOMS: atom_id res chain seq x y z
N MET A 1 24.39 -4.62 11.64
CA MET A 1 24.23 -5.57 10.52
C MET A 1 22.75 -5.60 10.20
N SER A 2 22.36 -4.83 9.21
CA SER A 2 20.97 -4.75 8.76
C SER A 2 20.61 -6.07 8.08
N MET A 3 19.75 -6.87 8.70
CA MET A 3 19.08 -7.96 8.00
C MET A 3 17.94 -7.32 7.19
N SER A 4 18.18 -7.20 5.89
CA SER A 4 17.15 -6.94 4.90
C SER A 4 15.93 -7.82 5.19
N LYS A 5 14.75 -7.20 5.37
CA LYS A 5 13.47 -7.89 5.37
C LYS A 5 13.32 -8.63 4.05
N ASN A 6 13.72 -9.88 4.02
CA ASN A 6 13.28 -10.79 3.00
C ASN A 6 11.79 -11.08 3.28
N ILE A 7 10.92 -10.23 2.74
CA ILE A 7 9.57 -10.68 2.43
C ILE A 7 9.78 -11.96 1.64
N ALA A 8 9.35 -13.07 2.21
CA ALA A 8 9.36 -14.36 1.55
C ALA A 8 8.51 -14.21 0.28
N ARG A 9 9.17 -13.80 -0.79
CA ARG A 9 8.61 -13.90 -2.13
C ARG A 9 8.59 -15.38 -2.42
N LEU A 10 7.45 -16.01 -2.14
CA LEU A 10 7.16 -17.29 -2.73
C LEU A 10 7.24 -17.05 -4.24
N ALA A 11 8.33 -17.49 -4.84
CA ALA A 11 8.40 -17.63 -6.27
C ALA A 11 7.32 -18.63 -6.63
N VAL A 12 6.18 -18.13 -7.12
CA VAL A 12 5.14 -18.95 -7.71
C VAL A 12 5.77 -19.59 -8.93
N THR A 13 6.28 -20.79 -8.74
CA THR A 13 6.74 -21.65 -9.83
C THR A 13 5.49 -22.06 -10.61
N ALA A 14 5.47 -21.66 -11.85
CA ALA A 14 4.41 -21.83 -12.81
C ALA A 14 3.73 -23.20 -12.77
N GLY A 15 2.42 -23.21 -12.50
CA GLY A 15 1.56 -24.35 -12.79
C GLY A 15 1.17 -24.37 -14.27
N LEU A 16 0.92 -25.52 -14.81
CA LEU A 16 0.72 -25.81 -16.23
C LEU A 16 -0.75 -25.71 -16.68
N THR A 17 -0.94 -25.15 -17.87
CA THR A 17 -2.16 -25.34 -18.67
C THR A 17 -2.01 -26.64 -19.48
N ALA A 18 -3.03 -27.50 -19.50
CA ALA A 18 -3.01 -28.68 -20.35
C ALA A 18 -3.00 -28.27 -21.82
N ALA A 19 -2.08 -28.82 -22.59
CA ALA A 19 -1.94 -28.53 -23.98
C ALA A 19 -3.01 -29.22 -24.83
N LEU A 20 -3.41 -28.54 -25.92
CA LEU A 20 -4.21 -29.08 -26.97
C LEU A 20 -3.41 -30.02 -27.85
N SER A 21 -3.86 -31.24 -28.05
CA SER A 21 -3.48 -32.06 -29.20
C SER A 21 -4.72 -32.64 -29.84
N PHE A 22 -5.06 -32.13 -31.04
CA PHE A 22 -6.08 -32.67 -31.91
C PHE A 22 -5.38 -33.36 -33.09
N GLY A 23 -5.79 -34.57 -33.39
CA GLY A 23 -5.54 -35.37 -34.58
C GLY A 23 -4.18 -35.27 -35.29
N GLY A 24 -3.34 -36.25 -35.10
CA GLY A 24 -2.21 -36.58 -36.01
C GLY A 24 -0.92 -35.76 -35.83
N VAL A 25 0.00 -36.33 -35.10
CA VAL A 25 1.38 -35.89 -34.83
C VAL A 25 1.54 -34.81 -33.73
N MET A 26 1.72 -35.26 -32.71
CA MET A 26 2.01 -35.01 -31.31
C MET A 26 3.07 -33.97 -30.98
N ALA A 27 2.69 -32.93 -30.22
CA ALA A 27 3.63 -32.31 -29.30
C ALA A 27 3.54 -33.01 -27.93
N PRO A 28 4.63 -33.32 -27.24
CA PRO A 28 4.60 -33.97 -25.95
C PRO A 28 3.93 -33.07 -24.93
N VAL A 29 2.82 -33.54 -24.35
CA VAL A 29 2.26 -32.94 -23.13
C VAL A 29 3.22 -33.28 -22.00
N THR A 30 4.14 -32.40 -21.70
CA THR A 30 4.89 -32.51 -20.45
C THR A 30 3.92 -32.23 -19.31
N MET A 31 3.57 -33.28 -18.58
CA MET A 31 2.72 -33.17 -17.41
C MET A 31 3.34 -32.23 -16.40
N ALA A 32 2.57 -31.25 -15.97
CA ALA A 32 2.91 -30.44 -14.82
C ALA A 32 2.90 -31.31 -13.59
N PHE A 33 3.79 -30.97 -12.71
CA PHE A 33 3.85 -31.59 -11.40
C PHE A 33 2.50 -31.41 -10.73
N ALA A 34 1.84 -32.52 -10.45
CA ALA A 34 0.69 -32.61 -9.59
C ALA A 34 1.05 -32.03 -8.21
N ALA A 35 0.09 -31.44 -7.53
CA ALA A 35 0.11 -31.45 -6.08
C ALA A 35 0.34 -32.91 -5.65
N GLU A 36 1.28 -33.16 -4.77
CA GLU A 36 1.87 -34.48 -4.52
C GLU A 36 0.89 -35.59 -4.12
N ASP A 37 -0.43 -35.34 -3.94
CA ASP A 37 -1.33 -36.30 -3.27
C ASP A 37 -2.61 -36.72 -4.03
N ALA A 38 -2.96 -36.20 -5.18
CA ALA A 38 -4.20 -36.61 -5.85
C ALA A 38 -3.99 -36.92 -7.34
N THR A 39 -4.09 -38.19 -7.69
CA THR A 39 -4.19 -38.61 -9.09
C THR A 39 -5.64 -38.48 -9.55
N ALA A 40 -5.90 -37.70 -10.59
CA ALA A 40 -7.23 -37.53 -11.13
C ALA A 40 -7.78 -38.88 -11.64
N PRO A 41 -9.04 -39.24 -11.34
CA PRO A 41 -9.68 -40.42 -11.83
C PRO A 41 -9.73 -40.48 -13.37
N VAL A 42 -9.99 -41.68 -13.92
CA VAL A 42 -10.21 -41.85 -15.36
C VAL A 42 -11.38 -40.95 -15.82
N ASN A 43 -11.26 -40.33 -16.98
CA ASN A 43 -12.22 -39.38 -17.58
C ASN A 43 -12.49 -38.15 -16.68
N SER A 44 -11.52 -37.74 -15.89
CA SER A 44 -11.67 -36.57 -15.04
C SER A 44 -10.52 -35.58 -15.16
N ILE A 45 -10.74 -34.41 -14.60
CA ILE A 45 -9.74 -33.37 -14.37
C ILE A 45 -9.82 -32.91 -12.92
N ILE A 46 -8.66 -32.68 -12.31
CA ILE A 46 -8.52 -31.94 -11.06
C ILE A 46 -7.85 -30.60 -11.39
N ILE A 47 -8.48 -29.51 -10.98
CA ILE A 47 -7.89 -28.16 -11.04
C ILE A 47 -7.44 -27.79 -9.64
N GLY A 48 -6.13 -27.87 -9.40
CA GLY A 48 -5.51 -27.52 -8.13
C GLY A 48 -5.62 -26.04 -7.83
N GLN A 49 -5.90 -25.70 -6.57
CA GLN A 49 -5.93 -24.32 -6.10
C GLN A 49 -4.51 -23.74 -6.09
N SER A 50 -4.34 -22.50 -6.56
CA SER A 50 -3.05 -21.82 -6.51
C SER A 50 -2.67 -21.46 -5.08
N GLU A 51 -1.35 -21.35 -4.82
CA GLU A 51 -0.84 -20.91 -3.51
C GLU A 51 -1.39 -19.54 -3.09
N SER A 52 -1.62 -18.64 -4.08
CA SER A 52 -2.17 -17.31 -3.81
C SER A 52 -3.64 -17.34 -3.38
N ASN A 53 -4.38 -18.41 -3.70
CA ASN A 53 -5.79 -18.60 -3.35
C ASN A 53 -6.01 -19.58 -2.18
N LYS A 54 -4.97 -20.06 -1.50
CA LYS A 54 -5.04 -21.13 -0.48
C LYS A 54 -5.83 -20.80 0.78
N ASP A 55 -6.33 -19.58 0.94
CA ASP A 55 -7.16 -19.26 2.09
C ASP A 55 -8.53 -19.93 2.01
N ALA A 56 -9.01 -20.35 3.13
CA ALA A 56 -10.17 -21.10 3.58
C ALA A 56 -11.35 -21.42 2.61
N THR A 57 -11.56 -20.68 1.52
CA THR A 57 -12.65 -20.94 0.57
C THR A 57 -12.09 -21.45 -0.75
N LYS A 58 -12.55 -22.61 -1.19
CA LYS A 58 -12.15 -23.18 -2.47
C LYS A 58 -12.69 -22.34 -3.63
N THR A 59 -11.83 -22.08 -4.62
CA THR A 59 -12.25 -21.57 -5.93
C THR A 59 -13.11 -22.62 -6.60
N LYS A 60 -14.14 -22.21 -7.33
CA LYS A 60 -14.99 -23.10 -8.12
C LYS A 60 -14.80 -22.87 -9.60
N PHE A 61 -14.97 -23.94 -10.37
CA PHE A 61 -14.86 -23.90 -11.81
C PHE A 61 -16.15 -24.38 -12.46
N VAL A 62 -16.55 -23.65 -13.52
CA VAL A 62 -17.72 -23.96 -14.34
C VAL A 62 -17.24 -24.64 -15.62
N PRO A 63 -17.67 -25.87 -15.91
CA PRO A 63 -17.27 -26.59 -17.11
C PRO A 63 -18.15 -26.21 -18.32
N TYR A 64 -17.53 -26.05 -19.48
CA TYR A 64 -18.17 -25.90 -20.79
C TYR A 64 -17.57 -26.93 -21.75
N GLN A 65 -18.32 -27.91 -22.21
CA GLN A 65 -17.85 -28.81 -23.24
C GLN A 65 -17.99 -28.12 -24.60
N ILE A 66 -16.88 -27.98 -25.31
CA ILE A 66 -16.86 -27.37 -26.64
C ILE A 66 -17.07 -28.44 -27.72
N PHE A 67 -16.31 -29.53 -27.61
CA PHE A 67 -16.42 -30.67 -28.51
C PHE A 67 -16.59 -31.97 -27.73
N LYS A 68 -17.45 -32.85 -28.22
CA LYS A 68 -17.45 -34.28 -27.91
C LYS A 68 -16.41 -34.96 -28.79
N ALA A 69 -15.70 -35.92 -28.23
CA ALA A 69 -14.72 -36.71 -28.96
C ALA A 69 -14.48 -38.06 -28.30
N LYS A 70 -14.09 -39.06 -29.04
CA LYS A 70 -13.44 -40.25 -28.51
C LYS A 70 -12.02 -39.85 -28.10
N VAL A 71 -11.62 -40.11 -26.85
CA VAL A 71 -10.32 -39.77 -26.33
C VAL A 71 -9.54 -41.04 -25.99
N HIS A 72 -8.31 -41.15 -26.45
CA HIS A 72 -7.38 -42.23 -26.20
C HIS A 72 -6.07 -41.62 -25.67
N ASP A 73 -5.43 -42.33 -24.74
CA ASP A 73 -4.08 -41.99 -24.27
C ASP A 73 -3.06 -42.52 -25.29
N GLY A 74 -2.30 -41.63 -25.93
CA GLY A 74 -1.20 -41.93 -26.82
C GLY A 74 0.16 -41.77 -26.17
N GLU A 75 1.23 -42.19 -26.87
CA GLU A 75 2.63 -42.12 -26.32
C GLU A 75 3.07 -40.71 -25.93
N ASN A 76 2.51 -39.68 -26.59
CA ASN A 76 2.90 -38.29 -26.40
C ASN A 76 1.72 -37.40 -25.96
N GLY A 77 0.67 -37.94 -25.36
CA GLY A 77 -0.49 -37.21 -24.89
C GLY A 77 -1.82 -37.81 -25.37
N LYS A 78 -2.88 -37.04 -25.18
CA LYS A 78 -4.24 -37.47 -25.57
C LYS A 78 -4.48 -37.27 -27.04
N VAL A 79 -5.11 -38.26 -27.68
CA VAL A 79 -5.53 -38.23 -29.07
C VAL A 79 -7.06 -38.26 -29.10
N THR A 80 -7.63 -37.38 -29.93
CA THR A 80 -9.09 -37.29 -30.15
C THR A 80 -9.47 -37.77 -31.55
N SER A 81 -10.62 -38.43 -31.66
CA SER A 81 -11.25 -38.77 -32.95
C SER A 81 -12.77 -38.62 -32.85
N ASP A 82 -13.43 -38.64 -34.02
CA ASP A 82 -14.88 -38.49 -34.11
C ASP A 82 -15.37 -37.22 -33.38
N VAL A 83 -14.74 -36.08 -33.72
CA VAL A 83 -15.03 -34.81 -33.07
C VAL A 83 -16.33 -34.21 -33.59
N GLU A 84 -17.23 -33.93 -32.65
CA GLU A 84 -18.51 -33.29 -32.90
C GLU A 84 -18.69 -32.08 -31.96
N TRP A 85 -19.53 -31.12 -32.36
CA TRP A 85 -19.93 -30.09 -31.44
C TRP A 85 -20.63 -30.69 -30.21
N ALA A 86 -20.30 -30.18 -29.05
CA ALA A 86 -20.97 -30.61 -27.80
C ALA A 86 -22.46 -30.26 -27.85
N ASP A 87 -23.30 -31.06 -27.18
CA ASP A 87 -24.76 -30.81 -27.10
C ASP A 87 -25.09 -29.48 -26.42
N THR A 88 -24.17 -28.95 -25.65
CA THR A 88 -24.27 -27.66 -24.97
C THR A 88 -23.97 -26.49 -25.90
N ILE A 89 -23.21 -26.68 -26.99
CA ILE A 89 -22.98 -25.67 -28.04
C ILE A 89 -24.13 -25.66 -29.03
N LYS A 90 -25.24 -25.06 -28.61
CA LYS A 90 -26.48 -25.06 -29.38
C LYS A 90 -26.63 -23.85 -30.29
N ASP A 91 -26.10 -22.70 -29.86
CA ASP A 91 -26.24 -21.47 -30.59
C ASP A 91 -25.36 -21.48 -31.84
N GLN A 92 -26.02 -21.28 -32.99
CA GLN A 92 -25.30 -21.15 -34.26
C GLN A 92 -24.41 -19.90 -34.26
N THR A 93 -24.75 -18.89 -33.48
CA THR A 93 -23.93 -17.67 -33.28
C THR A 93 -22.58 -18.02 -32.68
N THR A 94 -22.55 -18.86 -31.65
CA THR A 94 -21.31 -19.36 -31.02
C THR A 94 -20.39 -20.03 -32.04
N LYS A 95 -20.97 -20.98 -32.83
CA LYS A 95 -20.20 -21.68 -33.86
C LYS A 95 -19.63 -20.73 -34.89
N ASN A 96 -20.46 -19.79 -35.36
CA ASN A 96 -20.06 -18.81 -36.38
C ASN A 96 -18.99 -17.83 -35.81
N GLU A 97 -19.12 -17.35 -34.56
CA GLU A 97 -18.15 -16.47 -33.96
C GLU A 97 -16.79 -17.18 -33.77
N ILE A 98 -16.78 -18.45 -33.37
CA ILE A 98 -15.55 -19.26 -33.28
C ILE A 98 -14.90 -19.41 -34.65
N ILE A 99 -15.66 -19.83 -35.66
CA ILE A 99 -15.18 -20.00 -37.04
C ILE A 99 -14.61 -18.68 -37.57
N ASN A 100 -15.33 -17.58 -37.37
CA ASN A 100 -14.89 -16.25 -37.80
C ASN A 100 -13.63 -15.78 -37.06
N ALA A 101 -13.49 -16.13 -35.78
CA ALA A 101 -12.27 -15.81 -35.02
C ALA A 101 -11.06 -16.55 -35.61
N ILE A 102 -11.22 -17.83 -35.99
CA ILE A 102 -10.17 -18.62 -36.64
C ILE A 102 -9.82 -18.02 -38.01
N HIS A 103 -10.82 -17.71 -38.85
CA HIS A 103 -10.59 -17.13 -40.17
C HIS A 103 -9.87 -15.77 -40.14
N LYS A 104 -9.96 -15.04 -39.03
CA LYS A 104 -9.20 -13.79 -38.80
C LYS A 104 -7.72 -13.99 -38.48
N ASP A 105 -7.27 -15.23 -38.20
CA ASP A 105 -5.86 -15.50 -38.06
C ASP A 105 -5.13 -15.21 -39.37
N ALA A 106 -4.22 -14.21 -39.31
CA ALA A 106 -3.57 -13.68 -40.51
C ALA A 106 -2.64 -14.70 -41.21
N SER A 107 -2.17 -15.71 -40.48
CA SER A 107 -1.17 -16.67 -40.98
C SER A 107 -1.82 -17.96 -41.48
N ASN A 108 -2.84 -18.44 -40.81
CA ASN A 108 -3.38 -19.78 -41.00
C ASN A 108 -4.91 -19.84 -41.16
N GLY A 109 -5.60 -18.72 -40.95
CA GLY A 109 -7.08 -18.69 -41.02
C GLY A 109 -7.65 -19.20 -42.34
N SER A 110 -6.97 -18.95 -43.46
CA SER A 110 -7.35 -19.43 -44.79
C SER A 110 -7.22 -20.95 -44.98
N LYS A 111 -6.59 -21.65 -44.05
CA LYS A 111 -6.44 -23.11 -44.08
C LYS A 111 -7.65 -23.83 -43.48
N LEU A 112 -8.52 -23.11 -42.75
CA LEU A 112 -9.81 -23.65 -42.34
C LEU A 112 -10.80 -23.56 -43.50
N PRO A 113 -11.56 -24.64 -43.85
CA PRO A 113 -12.62 -24.58 -44.84
C PRO A 113 -13.66 -23.49 -44.53
N GLU A 114 -14.32 -22.92 -45.55
CA GLU A 114 -15.36 -21.91 -45.33
C GLU A 114 -16.56 -22.43 -44.53
N THR A 115 -16.85 -23.73 -44.65
CA THR A 115 -17.89 -24.44 -43.89
C THR A 115 -17.29 -25.63 -43.18
N PRO A 116 -16.52 -25.38 -42.10
CA PRO A 116 -15.78 -26.44 -41.43
C PRO A 116 -16.71 -27.32 -40.58
N SER A 117 -16.41 -28.60 -40.52
CA SER A 117 -16.94 -29.51 -39.50
C SER A 117 -16.29 -29.22 -38.14
N ALA A 118 -16.82 -29.78 -37.05
CA ALA A 118 -16.20 -29.73 -35.75
C ALA A 118 -14.80 -30.37 -35.76
N GLN A 119 -14.60 -31.44 -36.52
CA GLN A 119 -13.32 -32.10 -36.72
C GLN A 119 -12.29 -31.17 -37.38
N ASP A 120 -12.68 -30.45 -38.46
CA ASP A 120 -11.78 -29.52 -39.14
C ASP A 120 -11.33 -28.40 -38.23
N ILE A 121 -12.22 -27.89 -37.36
CA ILE A 121 -11.88 -26.88 -36.35
C ILE A 121 -10.92 -27.44 -35.31
N ALA A 122 -11.19 -28.63 -34.80
CA ALA A 122 -10.34 -29.30 -33.82
C ALA A 122 -8.93 -29.54 -34.39
N ASP A 123 -8.83 -30.05 -35.61
CA ASP A 123 -7.55 -30.29 -36.28
C ASP A 123 -6.80 -28.98 -36.56
N TRP A 124 -7.51 -27.92 -36.94
CA TRP A 124 -6.93 -26.61 -37.11
C TRP A 124 -6.36 -26.04 -35.77
N LEU A 125 -7.14 -26.09 -34.67
CA LEU A 125 -6.73 -25.65 -33.37
C LEU A 125 -5.48 -26.42 -32.88
N GLY A 126 -5.48 -27.73 -33.05
CA GLY A 126 -4.35 -28.58 -32.67
C GLY A 126 -3.07 -28.26 -33.46
N THR A 127 -3.22 -27.86 -34.73
CA THR A 127 -2.10 -27.63 -35.63
C THR A 127 -1.57 -26.21 -35.59
N TYR A 128 -2.42 -25.20 -35.50
CA TYR A 128 -2.06 -23.82 -35.79
C TYR A 128 -2.16 -22.86 -34.61
N VAL A 129 -2.81 -23.24 -33.50
CA VAL A 129 -2.72 -22.42 -32.29
C VAL A 129 -1.26 -22.32 -31.87
N SER A 130 -0.79 -21.12 -31.64
CA SER A 130 0.63 -20.84 -31.35
C SER A 130 1.11 -21.51 -30.06
N GLU A 131 2.38 -21.84 -29.99
CA GLU A 131 3.00 -22.32 -28.76
C GLU A 131 2.94 -21.30 -27.60
N SER A 132 2.77 -20.00 -27.93
CA SER A 132 2.55 -18.95 -26.93
C SER A 132 1.13 -18.92 -26.35
N GLU A 133 0.18 -19.63 -26.98
CA GLU A 133 -1.21 -19.77 -26.52
C GLU A 133 -1.51 -21.16 -25.97
N LYS A 134 -0.69 -22.16 -26.27
CA LYS A 134 -0.86 -23.55 -25.81
C LYS A 134 0.42 -24.05 -25.14
N GLY A 135 0.27 -25.10 -24.37
CA GLY A 135 1.38 -25.78 -23.72
C GLY A 135 1.44 -25.59 -22.21
N ALA A 136 2.39 -26.31 -21.66
CA ALA A 136 2.60 -26.31 -20.22
C ALA A 136 3.02 -24.92 -19.73
N GLY A 137 2.30 -24.40 -18.77
CA GLY A 137 2.67 -23.12 -18.15
C GLY A 137 2.21 -21.87 -18.87
N VAL A 138 1.55 -21.97 -20.01
CA VAL A 138 1.04 -20.80 -20.75
C VAL A 138 -0.25 -20.28 -20.11
N ILE A 139 -0.32 -18.97 -19.96
CA ILE A 139 -1.53 -18.23 -19.59
C ILE A 139 -2.20 -17.75 -20.87
N VAL A 140 -3.48 -18.08 -21.08
CA VAL A 140 -4.27 -17.53 -22.17
C VAL A 140 -4.41 -16.03 -21.95
N LYS A 141 -3.92 -15.23 -22.91
CA LYS A 141 -3.87 -13.77 -22.80
C LYS A 141 -5.07 -13.15 -23.46
N ASN A 142 -5.40 -11.93 -23.09
CA ASN A 142 -6.37 -11.12 -23.81
C ASN A 142 -5.92 -10.93 -25.27
N GLY A 143 -6.83 -11.11 -26.20
CA GLY A 143 -6.57 -11.04 -27.64
C GLY A 143 -6.07 -12.35 -28.27
N ASP A 144 -5.71 -13.36 -27.48
CA ASP A 144 -5.42 -14.70 -27.98
C ASP A 144 -6.70 -15.35 -28.55
N LEU A 145 -6.55 -16.23 -29.52
CA LEU A 145 -7.68 -16.95 -30.12
C LEU A 145 -8.45 -17.74 -29.05
N LEU A 146 -7.75 -18.43 -28.17
CA LEU A 146 -8.38 -19.19 -27.08
C LEU A 146 -9.15 -18.28 -26.09
N ASN A 147 -8.67 -17.06 -25.83
CA ASN A 147 -9.41 -16.09 -25.03
C ASN A 147 -10.72 -15.68 -25.72
N THR A 148 -10.66 -15.42 -27.02
CA THR A 148 -11.84 -15.10 -27.83
C THR A 148 -12.86 -16.24 -27.81
N ILE A 149 -12.41 -17.49 -27.96
CA ILE A 149 -13.29 -18.68 -27.88
C ILE A 149 -13.94 -18.76 -26.48
N ALA A 150 -13.15 -18.58 -25.39
CA ALA A 150 -13.68 -18.62 -24.04
C ALA A 150 -14.76 -17.55 -23.81
N ALA A 151 -14.50 -16.32 -24.25
CA ALA A 151 -15.46 -15.21 -24.13
C ALA A 151 -16.74 -15.49 -24.91
N THR A 152 -16.62 -16.01 -26.14
CA THR A 152 -17.75 -16.38 -26.97
C THR A 152 -18.62 -17.46 -26.33
N VAL A 153 -17.98 -18.54 -25.83
CA VAL A 153 -18.69 -19.63 -25.16
C VAL A 153 -19.39 -19.13 -23.89
N LYS A 154 -18.69 -18.38 -23.05
CA LYS A 154 -19.28 -17.80 -21.81
C LYS A 154 -20.50 -16.92 -22.12
N LYS A 155 -20.43 -16.14 -23.19
CA LYS A 155 -21.48 -15.18 -23.57
C LYS A 155 -22.77 -15.85 -24.05
N HIS A 156 -22.65 -16.94 -24.79
CA HIS A 156 -23.77 -17.51 -25.54
C HIS A 156 -24.26 -18.85 -25.02
N GLU A 157 -23.43 -19.62 -24.32
CA GLU A 157 -23.75 -20.99 -23.96
C GLU A 157 -23.94 -21.18 -22.43
N GLN A 158 -24.65 -22.23 -22.08
CA GLN A 158 -24.83 -22.66 -20.71
C GLN A 158 -23.74 -23.66 -20.30
N PRO A 159 -23.37 -23.72 -19.01
CA PRO A 159 -22.47 -24.75 -18.52
C PRO A 159 -22.90 -26.16 -18.89
N SER A 160 -21.94 -27.04 -19.15
CA SER A 160 -22.15 -28.44 -19.42
C SER A 160 -22.27 -29.32 -18.19
N GLY A 161 -22.17 -28.76 -17.00
CA GLY A 161 -22.26 -29.44 -15.72
C GLY A 161 -22.28 -28.46 -14.54
N GLU A 162 -22.44 -29.00 -13.34
CA GLU A 162 -22.38 -28.25 -12.11
C GLU A 162 -20.97 -27.69 -11.86
N ALA A 163 -20.89 -26.53 -11.19
CA ALA A 163 -19.61 -25.99 -10.74
C ALA A 163 -19.00 -26.93 -9.68
N PHE A 164 -17.68 -27.11 -9.77
CA PHE A 164 -16.93 -27.98 -8.85
C PHE A 164 -15.79 -27.21 -8.14
N ASP A 165 -15.43 -27.67 -6.96
CA ASP A 165 -14.40 -27.03 -6.15
C ASP A 165 -12.99 -27.30 -6.70
N ALA A 166 -12.09 -26.34 -6.54
CA ALA A 166 -10.65 -26.57 -6.71
C ALA A 166 -10.20 -27.76 -5.82
N ASP A 167 -9.20 -28.50 -6.29
CA ASP A 167 -8.73 -29.77 -5.73
C ASP A 167 -9.78 -30.89 -5.75
N GLY A 168 -10.99 -30.63 -6.20
CA GLY A 168 -12.02 -31.65 -6.49
C GLY A 168 -11.91 -32.19 -7.91
N ALA A 169 -12.37 -33.41 -8.14
CA ALA A 169 -12.40 -34.01 -9.45
C ALA A 169 -13.71 -33.66 -10.20
N PHE A 170 -13.58 -33.08 -11.39
CA PHE A 170 -14.67 -33.04 -12.35
C PHE A 170 -14.59 -34.31 -13.22
N THR A 171 -15.62 -35.13 -13.19
CA THR A 171 -15.72 -36.33 -14.05
C THR A 171 -16.64 -36.00 -15.22
N ALA A 172 -16.13 -36.12 -16.45
CA ALA A 172 -16.89 -35.84 -17.66
C ALA A 172 -17.94 -36.92 -17.91
N GLU A 173 -19.19 -36.53 -18.13
CA GLU A 173 -20.24 -37.43 -18.62
C GLU A 173 -19.99 -37.85 -20.07
N SER A 174 -19.37 -36.97 -20.84
CA SER A 174 -18.98 -37.18 -22.23
C SER A 174 -17.54 -36.74 -22.42
N THR A 175 -16.68 -37.61 -22.95
CA THR A 175 -15.28 -37.25 -23.23
C THR A 175 -15.15 -36.23 -24.35
N GLY A 176 -14.08 -35.42 -24.33
CA GLY A 176 -13.85 -34.42 -25.36
C GLY A 176 -13.07 -33.21 -24.88
N TYR A 177 -13.29 -32.06 -25.50
CA TYR A 177 -12.60 -30.81 -25.23
C TYR A 177 -13.46 -29.86 -24.43
N TYR A 178 -12.91 -29.46 -23.30
CA TYR A 178 -13.57 -28.62 -22.28
C TYR A 178 -12.86 -27.30 -22.09
N LEU A 179 -13.65 -26.29 -21.79
CA LEU A 179 -13.26 -25.02 -21.21
C LEU A 179 -13.74 -24.97 -19.75
N PHE A 180 -12.85 -24.56 -18.83
CA PHE A 180 -13.17 -24.33 -17.43
C PHE A 180 -12.94 -22.85 -17.13
N LEU A 181 -13.95 -22.20 -16.57
CA LEU A 181 -13.90 -20.80 -16.15
C LEU A 181 -14.11 -20.72 -14.64
N THR A 182 -13.45 -19.76 -14.00
CA THR A 182 -13.69 -19.48 -12.58
C THR A 182 -15.12 -19.02 -12.37
N ASP A 183 -15.80 -19.62 -11.39
CA ASP A 183 -17.13 -19.20 -10.95
C ASP A 183 -17.03 -17.91 -10.13
N ASP A 184 -17.68 -16.83 -10.60
CA ASP A 184 -17.71 -15.53 -9.94
C ASP A 184 -18.21 -15.60 -8.48
N SER A 185 -19.08 -16.57 -8.17
CA SER A 185 -19.62 -16.74 -6.80
C SER A 185 -18.58 -17.27 -5.80
N SER A 186 -17.50 -17.88 -6.28
CA SER A 186 -16.46 -18.48 -5.47
C SER A 186 -15.31 -17.53 -5.15
N ILE A 187 -15.17 -16.44 -5.91
CA ILE A 187 -14.18 -15.41 -5.69
C ILE A 187 -14.84 -14.19 -5.07
N GLY A 188 -14.26 -13.66 -4.00
CA GLY A 188 -14.92 -12.64 -3.20
C GLY A 188 -14.60 -11.22 -3.63
N THR A 189 -15.62 -10.36 -3.58
CA THR A 189 -15.49 -8.93 -3.41
C THR A 189 -15.68 -8.63 -1.93
N LYS A 190 -14.66 -8.18 -1.17
CA LYS A 190 -14.90 -8.07 0.27
C LYS A 190 -14.12 -7.04 1.03
N SER A 191 -14.84 -6.49 1.99
CA SER A 191 -14.32 -5.78 3.15
C SER A 191 -13.76 -6.71 4.25
N ASP A 192 -14.03 -7.99 4.20
CA ASP A 192 -13.51 -9.00 5.14
C ASP A 192 -12.31 -9.70 4.51
N TYR A 193 -11.13 -9.29 4.93
CA TYR A 193 -9.85 -9.77 4.42
C TYR A 193 -9.48 -11.19 4.85
N SER A 194 -10.19 -11.75 5.81
CA SER A 194 -9.84 -13.05 6.37
C SER A 194 -10.15 -14.21 5.43
N ASN A 195 -11.05 -14.05 4.45
CA ASN A 195 -11.60 -15.21 3.75
C ASN A 195 -11.88 -15.07 2.25
N LYS A 196 -11.60 -13.97 1.57
CA LYS A 196 -12.03 -13.83 0.15
C LYS A 196 -11.12 -12.94 -0.68
N LYS A 197 -9.89 -13.36 -0.80
CA LYS A 197 -8.86 -12.72 -1.64
C LYS A 197 -8.68 -13.42 -2.98
N GLN A 198 -9.52 -14.41 -3.30
CA GLN A 198 -9.37 -15.19 -4.50
C GLN A 198 -9.51 -14.32 -5.74
N THR A 199 -8.69 -14.65 -6.72
CA THR A 199 -8.76 -14.11 -8.07
C THR A 199 -9.02 -15.24 -9.06
N GLY A 200 -9.78 -14.94 -10.11
CA GLY A 200 -10.03 -15.88 -11.20
C GLY A 200 -8.75 -16.16 -12.00
N THR A 201 -8.60 -17.40 -12.42
CA THR A 201 -7.54 -17.79 -13.36
C THR A 201 -7.89 -17.40 -14.79
N SER A 202 -6.89 -17.43 -15.69
CA SER A 202 -7.14 -17.44 -17.13
C SER A 202 -7.98 -18.65 -17.53
N PRO A 203 -8.69 -18.61 -18.68
CA PRO A 203 -9.43 -19.77 -19.19
C PRO A 203 -8.55 -21.03 -19.24
N ILE A 204 -9.06 -22.13 -18.74
CA ILE A 204 -8.38 -23.43 -18.75
C ILE A 204 -9.05 -24.30 -19.82
N PHE A 205 -8.27 -24.74 -20.81
CA PHE A 205 -8.73 -25.67 -21.81
C PHE A 205 -8.09 -27.03 -21.60
N ALA A 206 -8.87 -28.10 -21.65
CA ALA A 206 -8.36 -29.45 -21.48
C ALA A 206 -9.14 -30.49 -22.29
N ILE A 207 -8.44 -31.53 -22.75
CA ILE A 207 -9.04 -32.75 -23.22
C ILE A 207 -9.32 -33.65 -22.02
N VAL A 208 -10.60 -33.92 -21.76
CA VAL A 208 -11.02 -34.79 -20.64
C VAL A 208 -11.50 -36.12 -21.19
N GLY A 209 -10.85 -37.21 -20.80
CA GLY A 209 -11.09 -38.56 -21.27
C GLY A 209 -9.82 -39.41 -21.08
N GLY A 210 -9.94 -40.72 -20.99
CA GLY A 210 -8.81 -41.62 -20.70
C GLY A 210 -8.22 -41.37 -19.32
N THR A 211 -6.90 -41.39 -19.19
CA THR A 211 -6.20 -41.05 -17.92
C THR A 211 -6.57 -39.66 -17.43
N GLY A 212 -6.78 -39.53 -16.12
CA GLY A 212 -7.14 -38.23 -15.51
C GLY A 212 -6.08 -37.13 -15.73
N VAL A 213 -6.54 -35.89 -15.74
CA VAL A 213 -5.71 -34.68 -15.97
C VAL A 213 -5.62 -33.87 -14.69
N ASN A 214 -4.43 -33.45 -14.34
CA ASN A 214 -4.20 -32.50 -13.24
C ASN A 214 -3.66 -31.21 -13.80
N VAL A 215 -4.26 -30.07 -13.42
CA VAL A 215 -3.81 -28.73 -13.74
C VAL A 215 -3.88 -27.86 -12.49
N THR A 216 -3.19 -26.75 -12.46
CA THR A 216 -3.26 -25.79 -11.34
C THR A 216 -3.73 -24.44 -11.89
N GLU A 217 -4.66 -23.81 -11.19
CA GLU A 217 -5.08 -22.44 -11.52
C GLU A 217 -3.91 -21.46 -11.43
N LYS A 218 -3.93 -20.45 -12.30
CA LYS A 218 -2.90 -19.41 -12.34
C LYS A 218 -3.49 -18.10 -11.98
N THR A 219 -3.21 -17.71 -10.76
CA THR A 219 -3.70 -16.47 -10.18
C THR A 219 -2.59 -15.77 -9.41
N GLY A 220 -2.75 -14.48 -9.19
CA GLY A 220 -1.88 -13.72 -8.33
C GLY A 220 -2.68 -12.59 -7.71
N ILE A 221 -2.74 -12.58 -6.39
CA ILE A 221 -3.45 -11.54 -5.65
C ILE A 221 -2.54 -10.31 -5.57
N PRO A 222 -2.99 -9.14 -6.02
CA PRO A 222 -2.28 -7.90 -5.80
C PRO A 222 -2.09 -7.61 -4.31
N THR A 223 -0.94 -7.05 -3.98
CA THR A 223 -0.60 -6.60 -2.63
C THR A 223 -0.34 -5.11 -2.63
N VAL A 224 -0.49 -4.48 -1.48
CA VAL A 224 -0.13 -3.09 -1.28
C VAL A 224 0.74 -2.97 -0.04
N THR A 225 1.73 -2.08 -0.11
CA THR A 225 2.49 -1.60 1.04
C THR A 225 2.36 -0.10 1.14
N LYS A 226 2.31 0.39 2.36
CA LYS A 226 2.27 1.80 2.70
C LYS A 226 3.44 2.16 3.58
N GLU A 227 3.97 3.35 3.36
CA GLU A 227 5.10 3.86 4.11
C GLU A 227 4.89 5.36 4.36
N ILE A 228 5.35 5.82 5.50
CA ILE A 228 5.43 7.22 5.90
C ILE A 228 6.90 7.64 5.95
N LYS A 229 7.16 8.91 5.69
CA LYS A 229 8.50 9.47 5.83
C LYS A 229 8.46 10.53 6.92
N ASP A 230 9.24 10.29 7.98
CA ASP A 230 9.48 11.24 9.06
C ASP A 230 10.00 12.57 8.49
N ASP A 231 9.67 13.69 9.10
CA ASP A 231 10.05 15.02 8.65
C ASP A 231 11.51 15.40 8.90
N LYS A 232 12.25 14.53 9.60
CA LYS A 232 13.71 14.69 9.80
C LYS A 232 14.47 14.62 8.48
N PRO A 233 15.50 15.46 8.29
CA PRO A 233 16.37 15.36 7.15
C PRO A 233 16.99 13.96 7.01
N ASN A 234 16.95 13.42 5.79
CA ASN A 234 17.48 12.10 5.44
C ASN A 234 16.81 10.92 6.15
N SER A 235 15.60 11.08 6.69
CA SER A 235 14.81 9.98 7.22
C SER A 235 14.53 8.91 6.15
N ASN A 236 14.39 7.67 6.56
CA ASN A 236 13.98 6.57 5.70
C ASN A 236 12.44 6.48 5.65
N TRP A 237 11.92 5.78 4.66
CA TRP A 237 10.55 5.32 4.65
C TRP A 237 10.35 4.28 5.74
N ALA A 238 9.25 4.37 6.48
CA ALA A 238 8.96 3.57 7.66
C ALA A 238 7.45 3.32 7.82
N ASP A 239 7.09 2.54 8.85
CA ASP A 239 5.68 2.29 9.20
C ASP A 239 5.16 3.31 10.21
N LYS A 240 6.07 3.95 10.96
CA LYS A 240 5.75 4.92 12.02
C LYS A 240 6.68 6.11 11.98
N ALA A 241 6.12 7.29 12.12
CA ALA A 241 6.81 8.57 12.23
C ALA A 241 6.11 9.47 13.24
N ASP A 242 6.73 10.58 13.58
CA ASP A 242 6.08 11.68 14.27
C ASP A 242 6.21 12.97 13.47
N SER A 243 5.32 13.92 13.71
CA SER A 243 5.30 15.16 12.95
C SER A 243 4.69 16.34 13.70
N GLN A 244 5.16 17.54 13.31
CA GLN A 244 4.62 18.82 13.76
C GLN A 244 3.30 19.13 13.04
N ALA A 245 2.31 19.67 13.76
CA ALA A 245 1.06 20.12 13.14
C ALA A 245 1.28 21.09 11.97
N GLY A 246 0.57 20.86 10.88
CA GLY A 246 0.62 21.69 9.68
C GLY A 246 1.82 21.46 8.77
N GLN A 247 2.75 20.58 9.12
CA GLN A 247 3.84 20.18 8.22
C GLN A 247 3.36 19.15 7.21
N ASN A 248 3.94 19.19 6.00
CA ASN A 248 3.67 18.20 4.95
C ASN A 248 4.51 16.95 5.17
N VAL A 249 3.87 15.90 5.60
CA VAL A 249 4.43 14.56 5.74
C VAL A 249 4.24 13.78 4.45
N LYS A 250 5.26 13.05 4.01
CA LYS A 250 5.23 12.28 2.77
C LYS A 250 4.77 10.85 3.01
N TYR A 251 3.89 10.38 2.14
CA TYR A 251 3.40 9.00 2.11
C TYR A 251 3.72 8.35 0.78
N ARG A 252 3.98 7.04 0.81
CA ARG A 252 4.21 6.21 -0.38
C ARG A 252 3.36 4.95 -0.30
N LEU A 253 2.61 4.70 -1.36
CA LEU A 253 1.82 3.49 -1.56
C LEU A 253 2.46 2.71 -2.70
N THR A 254 2.74 1.44 -2.50
CA THR A 254 3.29 0.58 -3.56
C THR A 254 2.36 -0.60 -3.77
N GLY A 255 1.69 -0.64 -4.91
CA GLY A 255 0.79 -1.71 -5.30
C GLY A 255 1.40 -2.63 -6.36
N THR A 256 1.20 -3.95 -6.22
CA THR A 256 1.53 -4.93 -7.27
C THR A 256 0.31 -5.20 -8.14
N VAL A 257 0.50 -5.85 -9.28
CA VAL A 257 -0.59 -6.28 -10.17
C VAL A 257 -0.76 -7.80 -10.10
N ALA A 258 -1.90 -8.30 -10.60
CA ALA A 258 -2.14 -9.73 -10.69
C ALA A 258 -1.11 -10.42 -11.59
N SER A 259 -0.65 -11.62 -11.22
CA SER A 259 0.33 -12.37 -12.03
C SER A 259 -0.21 -12.76 -13.42
N ASN A 260 -1.53 -12.86 -13.55
CA ASN A 260 -2.23 -13.13 -14.82
C ASN A 260 -2.76 -11.84 -15.48
N ILE A 261 -2.17 -10.68 -15.21
CA ILE A 261 -2.58 -9.36 -15.76
C ILE A 261 -2.77 -9.38 -17.28
N ALA A 262 -1.98 -10.18 -17.99
CA ALA A 262 -2.05 -10.29 -19.44
C ALA A 262 -3.38 -10.88 -19.96
N THR A 263 -4.12 -11.61 -19.11
CA THR A 263 -5.40 -12.23 -19.48
C THR A 263 -6.57 -11.23 -19.50
N PHE A 264 -6.49 -10.19 -18.67
CA PHE A 264 -7.56 -9.20 -18.55
C PHE A 264 -7.66 -8.32 -19.80
N ASP A 265 -8.89 -8.04 -20.23
CA ASP A 265 -9.16 -7.03 -21.26
C ASP A 265 -8.94 -5.63 -20.68
N ASN A 266 -9.71 -5.29 -19.66
CA ASN A 266 -9.57 -4.09 -18.87
C ASN A 266 -9.13 -4.46 -17.45
N TYR A 267 -8.34 -3.62 -16.80
CA TYR A 267 -7.90 -3.86 -15.43
C TYR A 267 -8.21 -2.66 -14.55
N TYR A 268 -9.35 -2.72 -13.86
CA TYR A 268 -9.66 -1.73 -12.82
C TYR A 268 -8.66 -1.81 -11.70
N TYR A 269 -8.17 -0.65 -11.22
CA TYR A 269 -7.18 -0.59 -10.17
C TYR A 269 -7.32 0.69 -9.37
N GLN A 270 -7.50 0.57 -8.06
CA GLN A 270 -7.71 1.71 -7.19
C GLN A 270 -6.94 1.55 -5.88
N PHE A 271 -6.16 2.56 -5.52
CA PHE A 271 -5.74 2.75 -4.14
C PHE A 271 -6.90 3.38 -3.37
N HIS A 272 -7.30 2.74 -2.31
CA HIS A 272 -8.38 3.16 -1.42
C HIS A 272 -7.77 3.43 -0.06
N ASP A 273 -7.49 4.70 0.23
CA ASP A 273 -6.63 5.14 1.30
C ASP A 273 -7.42 5.96 2.32
N THR A 274 -7.54 5.45 3.54
CA THR A 274 -8.34 6.05 4.62
C THR A 274 -7.43 6.69 5.64
N LEU A 275 -7.53 8.01 5.78
CA LEU A 275 -6.81 8.80 6.75
C LEU A 275 -7.71 9.06 7.95
N SER A 276 -7.20 8.84 9.19
CA SER A 276 -7.91 9.21 10.42
C SER A 276 -8.22 10.71 10.47
N ALA A 277 -9.15 11.11 11.34
CA ALA A 277 -9.66 12.49 11.41
C ALA A 277 -8.55 13.54 11.61
N GLY A 278 -7.45 13.16 12.28
CA GLY A 278 -6.31 14.03 12.52
C GLY A 278 -5.41 14.27 11.31
N LEU A 279 -5.61 13.54 10.20
CA LEU A 279 -4.78 13.64 8.99
C LEU A 279 -5.56 14.26 7.83
N GLN A 280 -4.95 15.21 7.15
CA GLN A 280 -5.53 15.90 5.99
C GLN A 280 -4.67 15.69 4.75
N ALA A 281 -5.17 14.89 3.79
CA ALA A 281 -4.45 14.64 2.55
C ALA A 281 -4.45 15.86 1.61
N ASN A 282 -3.30 16.15 1.04
CA ASN A 282 -3.18 17.10 -0.08
C ASN A 282 -3.33 16.33 -1.40
N LYS A 283 -4.55 16.23 -1.91
CA LYS A 283 -4.83 15.51 -3.16
C LYS A 283 -4.11 16.08 -4.39
N GLU A 284 -3.70 17.35 -4.35
CA GLU A 284 -2.98 17.99 -5.46
C GLU A 284 -1.51 17.57 -5.50
N SER A 285 -0.96 17.03 -4.41
CA SER A 285 0.39 16.50 -4.33
C SER A 285 0.52 15.06 -4.82
N VAL A 286 -0.59 14.42 -5.22
CA VAL A 286 -0.57 13.03 -5.69
C VAL A 286 0.21 12.91 -6.98
N GLU A 287 1.23 12.06 -6.96
CA GLU A 287 2.02 11.65 -8.12
C GLU A 287 1.96 10.14 -8.29
N VAL A 288 1.90 9.68 -9.53
CA VAL A 288 1.84 8.25 -9.86
C VAL A 288 2.99 7.87 -10.76
N THR A 289 3.72 6.81 -10.39
CA THR A 289 4.79 6.22 -11.19
C THR A 289 4.54 4.73 -11.37
N ILE A 290 4.60 4.23 -12.60
CA ILE A 290 4.50 2.81 -12.91
C ILE A 290 5.88 2.27 -13.26
N TYR A 291 6.31 1.24 -12.55
CA TYR A 291 7.51 0.46 -12.82
C TYR A 291 7.10 -0.79 -13.58
N LYS A 292 7.63 -0.96 -14.79
CA LYS A 292 7.25 -2.02 -15.70
C LYS A 292 7.60 -3.42 -15.17
N ASP A 293 8.79 -3.57 -14.61
CA ASP A 293 9.29 -4.84 -14.09
C ASP A 293 10.35 -4.61 -12.98
N ARG A 294 10.96 -5.68 -12.49
CA ARG A 294 11.96 -5.61 -11.41
C ARG A 294 13.24 -4.86 -11.78
N ASN A 295 13.56 -4.74 -13.07
CA ASN A 295 14.77 -4.10 -13.58
C ASN A 295 14.54 -2.62 -13.90
N ASP A 296 13.28 -2.18 -13.93
CA ASP A 296 12.92 -0.79 -14.13
C ASP A 296 13.23 0.00 -12.84
N SER A 297 14.29 0.77 -12.85
CA SER A 297 14.75 1.57 -11.70
C SER A 297 14.25 3.01 -11.74
N THR A 298 13.74 3.47 -12.87
CA THR A 298 13.31 4.86 -13.06
C THR A 298 11.80 5.03 -13.05
N GLY A 299 11.08 4.02 -13.54
CA GLY A 299 9.64 4.06 -13.69
C GLY A 299 9.17 5.06 -14.76
N THR A 300 7.89 5.03 -15.03
CA THR A 300 7.20 5.97 -15.92
C THR A 300 6.22 6.80 -15.10
N VAL A 301 6.43 8.09 -15.02
CA VAL A 301 5.51 9.03 -14.36
C VAL A 301 4.26 9.17 -15.24
N ILE A 302 3.10 8.93 -14.65
CA ILE A 302 1.81 9.10 -15.33
C ILE A 302 1.30 10.50 -14.98
N LYS A 303 1.22 11.37 -15.97
CA LYS A 303 0.78 12.74 -15.78
C LYS A 303 -0.73 12.78 -15.47
N ARG A 304 -1.11 13.62 -14.53
CA ARG A 304 -2.51 13.82 -14.13
C ARG A 304 -3.36 14.34 -15.29
N ASP A 305 -2.79 15.23 -16.11
CA ASP A 305 -3.46 15.83 -17.27
C ASP A 305 -3.75 14.86 -18.42
N ASP A 306 -3.12 13.66 -18.40
CA ASP A 306 -3.37 12.63 -19.42
C ASP A 306 -4.70 11.90 -19.19
N ASN A 307 -5.46 12.23 -18.13
CA ASN A 307 -6.74 11.59 -17.76
C ASN A 307 -6.67 10.06 -17.65
N LYS A 308 -5.49 9.53 -17.29
CA LYS A 308 -5.26 8.09 -17.13
C LYS A 308 -5.72 7.57 -15.77
N TYR A 309 -5.77 8.44 -14.78
CA TYR A 309 -6.28 8.15 -13.44
C TYR A 309 -7.04 9.34 -12.87
N LYS A 310 -7.86 9.06 -11.87
CA LYS A 310 -8.65 10.06 -11.12
C LYS A 310 -8.16 10.10 -9.68
N VAL A 311 -8.18 11.30 -9.10
CA VAL A 311 -7.86 11.49 -7.67
C VAL A 311 -9.03 12.21 -7.02
N ASP A 312 -9.60 11.56 -6.00
CA ASP A 312 -10.66 12.14 -5.18
C ASP A 312 -10.27 12.04 -3.70
N CYS A 313 -10.70 13.03 -2.92
CA CYS A 313 -10.56 13.02 -1.46
C CYS A 313 -11.90 13.46 -0.85
N THR A 314 -12.54 12.55 -0.11
CA THR A 314 -13.88 12.77 0.45
C THR A 314 -13.89 12.58 1.95
N ALA A 315 -14.51 13.54 2.67
CA ALA A 315 -14.74 13.39 4.10
C ALA A 315 -15.76 12.28 4.39
N GLN A 316 -15.52 11.52 5.44
CA GLN A 316 -16.38 10.44 5.92
C GLN A 316 -17.17 10.88 7.15
N ALA A 317 -18.24 10.16 7.46
CA ALA A 317 -19.15 10.51 8.57
C ALA A 317 -18.48 10.39 9.95
N ASP A 318 -17.45 9.58 10.09
CA ASP A 318 -16.67 9.38 11.32
C ASP A 318 -15.55 10.43 11.50
N GLY A 319 -15.47 11.40 10.59
CA GLY A 319 -14.46 12.45 10.59
C GLY A 319 -13.17 12.08 9.85
N SER A 320 -12.99 10.82 9.45
CA SER A 320 -11.89 10.39 8.58
C SER A 320 -12.04 10.94 7.16
N SER A 321 -11.02 10.79 6.34
CA SER A 321 -11.09 11.10 4.92
C SER A 321 -10.64 9.92 4.07
N LEU A 322 -11.26 9.79 2.90
CA LEU A 322 -10.93 8.77 1.92
C LEU A 322 -10.26 9.42 0.72
N LEU A 323 -8.98 9.15 0.55
CA LEU A 323 -8.23 9.46 -0.67
C LEU A 323 -8.29 8.27 -1.61
N THR A 324 -8.75 8.47 -2.85
CA THR A 324 -8.74 7.45 -3.88
C THR A 324 -7.90 7.87 -5.07
N VAL A 325 -7.09 6.93 -5.57
CA VAL A 325 -6.38 7.06 -6.84
C VAL A 325 -6.85 5.91 -7.74
N THR A 326 -7.64 6.23 -8.76
CA THR A 326 -8.41 5.25 -9.51
C THR A 326 -8.00 5.22 -10.98
N PHE A 327 -7.60 4.05 -11.45
CA PHE A 327 -7.53 3.71 -12.87
C PHE A 327 -8.78 2.91 -13.24
N ASP A 328 -9.60 3.43 -14.13
CA ASP A 328 -10.72 2.68 -14.69
C ASP A 328 -10.18 1.49 -15.52
N ASP A 329 -9.03 1.69 -16.16
CA ASP A 329 -8.22 0.66 -16.80
C ASP A 329 -6.73 0.96 -16.68
N LEU A 330 -6.03 0.25 -15.79
CA LEU A 330 -4.58 0.41 -15.61
C LEU A 330 -3.79 0.03 -16.87
N LYS A 331 -4.30 -0.89 -17.72
CA LYS A 331 -3.63 -1.27 -18.98
C LYS A 331 -3.60 -0.13 -19.99
N ALA A 332 -4.55 0.81 -19.89
CA ALA A 332 -4.60 2.02 -20.70
C ALA A 332 -3.65 3.15 -20.21
N ALA A 333 -2.90 2.93 -19.14
CA ALA A 333 -1.96 3.95 -18.61
C ALA A 333 -0.79 4.26 -19.54
N GLY A 334 -0.55 3.43 -20.57
CA GLY A 334 0.54 3.65 -21.54
C GLY A 334 1.85 2.94 -21.19
N VAL A 335 1.84 2.09 -20.18
CA VAL A 335 2.96 1.22 -19.78
C VAL A 335 2.55 -0.23 -20.01
N VAL A 336 3.41 -1.01 -20.65
CA VAL A 336 3.18 -2.46 -20.81
C VAL A 336 3.37 -3.13 -19.46
N LEU A 337 2.28 -3.66 -18.90
CA LEU A 337 2.29 -4.32 -17.60
C LEU A 337 2.78 -5.77 -17.72
N THR A 338 3.57 -6.18 -16.73
CA THR A 338 4.05 -7.56 -16.53
C THR A 338 3.64 -8.03 -15.14
N PRO A 339 3.73 -9.32 -14.80
CA PRO A 339 3.50 -9.81 -13.44
C PRO A 339 4.35 -9.14 -12.36
N ASP A 340 5.48 -8.55 -12.75
CA ASP A 340 6.42 -7.87 -11.84
C ASP A 340 6.20 -6.34 -11.79
N SER A 341 5.20 -5.81 -12.49
CA SER A 341 4.90 -4.38 -12.50
C SER A 341 4.45 -3.90 -11.13
N LYS A 342 4.79 -2.64 -10.83
CA LYS A 342 4.39 -1.95 -9.61
C LYS A 342 3.81 -0.58 -9.94
N VAL A 343 2.77 -0.20 -9.24
CA VAL A 343 2.21 1.14 -9.27
C VAL A 343 2.56 1.81 -7.96
N VAL A 344 3.30 2.91 -8.01
CA VAL A 344 3.72 3.69 -6.85
C VAL A 344 2.98 5.01 -6.86
N VAL A 345 2.32 5.31 -5.76
CA VAL A 345 1.65 6.60 -5.51
C VAL A 345 2.38 7.29 -4.38
N THR A 346 2.78 8.54 -4.57
CA THR A 346 3.28 9.41 -3.50
C THR A 346 2.37 10.60 -3.34
N TYR A 347 2.21 11.04 -2.09
CA TYR A 347 1.45 12.25 -1.79
C TYR A 347 1.89 12.81 -0.43
N THR A 348 1.41 14.00 -0.08
CA THR A 348 1.62 14.62 1.24
C THR A 348 0.30 14.73 2.00
N ALA A 349 0.39 14.62 3.33
CA ALA A 349 -0.67 14.98 4.24
C ALA A 349 -0.09 15.77 5.41
N TYR A 350 -0.93 16.45 6.19
CA TYR A 350 -0.51 17.16 7.39
C TYR A 350 -1.43 16.84 8.57
N LEU A 351 -0.91 16.99 9.78
CA LEU A 351 -1.67 16.87 11.02
C LEU A 351 -2.52 18.13 11.28
N ASP A 352 -3.81 17.91 11.53
CA ASP A 352 -4.76 18.90 12.03
C ASP A 352 -4.82 18.78 13.57
N SER A 353 -4.17 19.69 14.28
CA SER A 353 -4.05 19.63 15.74
C SER A 353 -5.39 19.67 16.50
N ASP A 354 -6.44 20.19 15.88
CA ASP A 354 -7.77 20.22 16.49
C ASP A 354 -8.43 18.80 16.53
N LYS A 355 -7.93 17.87 15.71
CA LYS A 355 -8.48 16.51 15.56
C LYS A 355 -7.44 15.42 15.80
N ALA A 356 -6.16 15.75 15.77
CA ALA A 356 -5.09 14.79 15.94
C ALA A 356 -5.14 14.12 17.31
N VAL A 357 -4.88 12.83 17.33
CA VAL A 357 -4.73 12.04 18.54
C VAL A 357 -3.29 12.16 19.01
N VAL A 358 -3.13 12.60 20.27
CA VAL A 358 -1.84 12.74 20.92
C VAL A 358 -1.40 11.42 21.54
N GLY A 359 -0.12 11.12 21.47
CA GLY A 359 0.48 10.01 22.20
C GLY A 359 0.33 8.64 21.51
N GLY A 360 0.32 7.60 22.34
CA GLY A 360 0.55 6.22 21.91
C GLY A 360 -0.48 5.63 20.96
N THR A 361 -1.70 6.17 20.87
CA THR A 361 -2.70 5.73 19.90
C THR A 361 -2.38 6.25 18.49
N GLY A 362 -1.84 7.49 18.38
CA GLY A 362 -1.45 8.10 17.12
C GLY A 362 -2.57 8.28 16.09
N ASN A 363 -2.18 8.61 14.87
CA ASN A 363 -3.07 8.92 13.76
C ASN A 363 -2.82 7.93 12.62
N ASP A 364 -3.76 7.01 12.42
CA ASP A 364 -3.63 5.94 11.42
C ASP A 364 -3.94 6.42 10.01
N ASN A 365 -3.19 5.87 9.06
CA ASN A 365 -3.40 6.05 7.64
C ASN A 365 -3.31 4.68 6.95
N LYS A 366 -4.45 4.18 6.41
CA LYS A 366 -4.66 2.80 6.01
C LYS A 366 -5.06 2.68 4.55
N VAL A 367 -4.29 1.93 3.77
CA VAL A 367 -4.56 1.70 2.35
C VAL A 367 -4.96 0.26 2.07
N LYS A 368 -5.82 0.05 1.09
CA LYS A 368 -6.06 -1.21 0.40
C LYS A 368 -6.13 -0.97 -1.11
N LEU A 369 -5.94 -2.02 -1.90
CA LEU A 369 -6.24 -2.02 -3.32
C LEU A 369 -7.64 -2.56 -3.57
N ILE A 370 -8.32 -1.99 -4.55
CA ILE A 370 -9.50 -2.58 -5.19
C ILE A 370 -9.11 -2.82 -6.65
N TYR A 371 -9.25 -4.06 -7.13
CA TYR A 371 -8.73 -4.47 -8.43
C TYR A 371 -9.68 -5.44 -9.14
N SER A 372 -9.58 -5.53 -10.47
CA SER A 372 -10.28 -6.57 -11.23
C SER A 372 -9.79 -7.95 -10.79
N ASN A 373 -10.69 -8.83 -10.37
CA ASN A 373 -10.35 -10.14 -9.79
C ASN A 373 -10.76 -11.34 -10.65
N ASN A 374 -11.45 -11.14 -11.77
CA ASN A 374 -11.75 -12.19 -12.71
C ASN A 374 -11.55 -11.70 -14.15
N PRO A 375 -10.65 -12.34 -14.95
CA PRO A 375 -10.41 -11.92 -16.33
C PRO A 375 -11.62 -12.12 -17.26
N MET A 376 -12.59 -12.93 -16.86
CA MET A 376 -13.76 -13.26 -17.66
C MET A 376 -15.06 -12.58 -17.17
N SER A 377 -14.97 -11.65 -16.20
CA SER A 377 -16.11 -10.85 -15.70
C SER A 377 -15.64 -9.52 -15.10
N ASP A 378 -16.60 -8.64 -14.78
CA ASP A 378 -16.34 -7.32 -14.18
C ASP A 378 -16.19 -7.35 -12.65
N GLY A 379 -15.94 -8.52 -12.08
CA GLY A 379 -15.75 -8.70 -10.64
C GLY A 379 -14.54 -7.92 -10.11
N LYS A 380 -14.63 -7.49 -8.85
CA LYS A 380 -13.55 -6.79 -8.15
C LYS A 380 -13.19 -7.50 -6.85
N GLY A 381 -11.90 -7.52 -6.54
CA GLY A 381 -11.35 -8.00 -5.28
C GLY A 381 -10.73 -6.86 -4.49
N GLU A 382 -10.37 -7.15 -3.25
CA GLU A 382 -9.66 -6.24 -2.35
C GLU A 382 -8.39 -6.91 -1.83
N SER A 383 -7.30 -6.13 -1.71
CA SER A 383 -6.07 -6.62 -1.09
C SER A 383 -6.18 -6.64 0.43
N VAL A 384 -5.25 -7.31 1.09
CA VAL A 384 -4.97 -7.05 2.51
C VAL A 384 -4.60 -5.59 2.64
N PRO A 385 -5.14 -4.87 3.62
CA PRO A 385 -4.74 -3.49 3.87
C PRO A 385 -3.35 -3.42 4.49
N ASP A 386 -2.73 -2.26 4.34
CA ASP A 386 -1.52 -1.87 5.06
C ASP A 386 -1.72 -0.51 5.71
N THR A 387 -1.10 -0.30 6.87
CA THR A 387 -1.33 0.87 7.72
C THR A 387 0.00 1.46 8.16
N VAL A 388 0.09 2.77 8.16
CA VAL A 388 1.16 3.52 8.85
C VAL A 388 0.55 4.42 9.92
N ARG A 389 1.37 4.84 10.87
CA ARG A 389 0.94 5.67 11.99
C ARG A 389 1.81 6.91 12.13
N ASP A 390 1.16 8.06 12.25
CA ASP A 390 1.78 9.34 12.51
C ASP A 390 1.46 9.80 13.94
N TYR A 391 2.50 10.11 14.71
CA TYR A 391 2.38 10.54 16.09
C TYR A 391 2.57 12.04 16.22
N THR A 392 2.01 12.59 17.27
CA THR A 392 2.24 13.98 17.67
C THR A 392 2.10 14.10 19.19
N TYR A 393 2.64 15.16 19.74
CA TYR A 393 2.73 15.37 21.17
C TYR A 393 1.99 16.63 21.60
N ALA A 394 1.78 16.78 22.89
CA ALA A 394 1.19 17.97 23.49
C ALA A 394 2.07 18.53 24.59
N LEU A 395 1.99 19.83 24.77
CA LEU A 395 2.53 20.55 25.92
C LEU A 395 1.39 21.05 26.78
N LYS A 396 1.48 20.80 28.09
CA LYS A 396 0.74 21.47 29.13
C LYS A 396 1.72 22.20 30.05
N LEU A 397 1.69 23.54 30.06
CA LEU A 397 2.48 24.33 31.00
C LEU A 397 1.57 24.76 32.14
N VAL A 398 2.00 24.53 33.40
CA VAL A 398 1.26 24.92 34.60
C VAL A 398 2.14 25.91 35.40
N LYS A 399 1.65 27.15 35.50
CA LYS A 399 2.32 28.26 36.15
C LYS A 399 1.83 28.43 37.58
N GLU A 400 2.79 28.40 38.55
CA GLU A 400 2.42 28.48 39.96
C GLU A 400 3.45 29.27 40.79
N ASP A 401 3.03 29.68 41.99
CA ASP A 401 3.94 30.27 42.99
C ASP A 401 4.94 29.24 43.53
N SER A 402 6.19 29.63 43.70
CA SER A 402 7.27 28.73 44.13
C SER A 402 7.17 28.25 45.57
N VAL A 403 6.41 28.94 46.42
CA VAL A 403 6.21 28.63 47.84
C VAL A 403 4.87 27.95 48.07
N ASP A 404 3.81 28.45 47.40
CA ASP A 404 2.47 27.88 47.51
C ASP A 404 1.99 27.38 46.14
N SER A 405 2.12 26.07 45.90
CA SER A 405 1.73 25.44 44.66
C SER A 405 0.22 25.47 44.35
N ASN A 406 -0.64 25.81 45.35
CA ASN A 406 -2.07 26.02 45.12
C ASN A 406 -2.35 27.38 44.48
N THR A 407 -1.45 28.33 44.62
CA THR A 407 -1.55 29.64 43.97
C THR A 407 -1.11 29.54 42.52
N LYS A 408 -2.11 29.45 41.60
CA LYS A 408 -1.89 29.43 40.14
C LYS A 408 -1.77 30.86 39.62
N LEU A 409 -0.84 31.05 38.69
CA LEU A 409 -0.51 32.37 38.15
C LEU A 409 -1.12 32.53 36.75
N LYS A 410 -2.22 33.27 36.68
CA LYS A 410 -2.93 33.57 35.45
C LYS A 410 -2.34 34.77 34.72
N ASP A 411 -2.71 34.93 33.44
CA ASP A 411 -2.36 36.07 32.60
C ASP A 411 -0.86 36.21 32.32
N VAL A 412 -0.02 35.22 32.69
CA VAL A 412 1.40 35.21 32.38
C VAL A 412 1.62 34.82 30.92
N GLU A 413 2.43 35.59 30.21
CA GLU A 413 2.69 35.39 28.79
C GLU A 413 3.99 34.61 28.55
N PHE A 414 3.94 33.71 27.60
CA PHE A 414 5.09 32.89 27.18
C PHE A 414 5.19 32.84 25.66
N THR A 415 6.41 32.72 25.14
CA THR A 415 6.66 32.32 23.78
C THR A 415 7.44 30.99 23.77
N ILE A 416 7.22 30.18 22.74
CA ILE A 416 7.83 28.87 22.60
C ILE A 416 8.47 28.79 21.21
N LYS A 417 9.74 28.41 21.15
CA LYS A 417 10.48 28.23 19.89
C LYS A 417 10.95 26.80 19.76
N ALA A 418 10.74 26.18 18.60
CA ALA A 418 11.47 24.99 18.20
C ALA A 418 12.93 25.38 17.90
N THR A 419 13.88 24.75 18.57
CA THR A 419 15.30 25.13 18.51
C THR A 419 16.21 24.05 17.90
N GLY A 420 15.68 22.89 17.52
CA GLY A 420 16.39 21.84 16.81
C GLY A 420 16.42 22.10 15.32
N ALA A 421 17.58 22.41 14.74
CA ALA A 421 17.73 22.59 13.29
C ALA A 421 17.61 21.27 12.51
N ASP A 422 17.69 20.14 13.19
CA ASP A 422 17.74 18.81 12.59
C ASP A 422 16.33 18.21 12.32
N GLU A 423 15.26 18.88 12.74
CA GLU A 423 13.89 18.33 12.72
C GLU A 423 12.96 19.05 11.72
N LEU A 424 13.46 19.98 10.94
CA LEU A 424 12.65 20.74 9.99
C LEU A 424 13.12 20.49 8.55
N GLU A 425 12.47 19.56 7.87
CA GLU A 425 12.75 19.28 6.43
C GLU A 425 12.43 20.47 5.49
N SER A 426 11.71 21.46 5.96
CA SER A 426 11.12 22.51 5.11
C SER A 426 12.06 23.61 4.65
N GLY A 427 13.37 23.50 4.85
CA GLY A 427 14.31 24.56 4.44
C GLY A 427 14.12 25.89 5.19
N ALA A 428 13.29 25.93 6.20
CA ALA A 428 13.15 27.08 7.10
C ALA A 428 14.35 27.12 8.04
N VAL A 429 15.41 27.71 7.55
CA VAL A 429 16.61 27.98 8.34
C VAL A 429 16.25 29.01 9.42
N GLY A 430 16.14 28.56 10.66
CA GLY A 430 15.96 29.42 11.81
C GLY A 430 14.93 28.92 12.82
N ALA A 431 15.11 29.31 14.07
CA ALA A 431 14.15 29.04 15.13
C ALA A 431 12.75 29.52 14.75
N GLN A 432 11.77 28.65 14.81
CA GLN A 432 10.38 28.97 14.51
C GLN A 432 9.55 28.98 15.78
N PHE A 433 8.60 29.90 15.84
CA PHE A 433 7.69 30.03 16.96
C PHE A 433 6.51 29.07 16.82
N VAL A 434 6.27 28.32 17.89
CA VAL A 434 5.07 27.48 18.02
C VAL A 434 3.85 28.39 18.07
N GLN A 435 2.86 28.09 17.24
CA GLN A 435 1.58 28.79 17.19
C GLN A 435 0.54 28.12 18.08
N LYS A 436 -0.62 28.76 18.27
CA LYS A 436 -1.72 28.24 19.09
C LYS A 436 -2.16 26.83 18.66
N ASN A 437 -2.14 26.56 17.37
CA ASN A 437 -2.52 25.29 16.78
C ASN A 437 -1.34 24.31 16.63
N GLY A 438 -0.24 24.51 17.35
CA GLY A 438 0.92 23.65 17.30
C GLY A 438 1.82 23.83 16.07
N SER A 439 1.38 24.49 15.00
CA SER A 439 2.21 24.73 13.82
C SER A 439 3.39 25.69 14.13
N LEU A 440 4.38 25.69 13.25
CA LEU A 440 5.54 26.58 13.37
C LEU A 440 5.38 27.79 12.42
N SER A 441 5.84 28.95 12.89
CA SER A 441 5.84 30.19 12.11
C SER A 441 7.06 31.05 12.44
N GLY A 442 7.51 31.84 11.48
CA GLY A 442 8.52 32.88 11.71
C GLY A 442 8.03 34.04 12.60
N THR A 443 6.72 34.10 12.85
CA THR A 443 6.09 35.13 13.68
C THR A 443 5.86 34.61 15.07
N GLU A 444 6.27 35.40 16.08
CA GLU A 444 6.09 35.09 17.48
C GLU A 444 4.60 35.01 17.86
N TYR A 445 4.22 33.97 18.59
CA TYR A 445 2.92 33.82 19.24
C TYR A 445 3.07 33.87 20.75
N LYS A 446 2.27 34.68 21.43
CA LYS A 446 2.25 34.81 22.87
C LYS A 446 1.12 33.98 23.46
N PHE A 447 1.50 32.88 24.09
CA PHE A 447 0.59 32.08 24.90
C PHE A 447 0.32 32.80 26.22
N LYS A 448 -0.89 32.72 26.71
CA LYS A 448 -1.28 33.34 27.97
C LYS A 448 -1.91 32.32 28.90
N THR A 449 -1.43 32.24 30.15
CA THR A 449 -2.00 31.32 31.13
C THR A 449 -3.44 31.70 31.49
N ASN A 450 -4.29 30.67 31.58
CA ASN A 450 -5.70 30.80 31.97
C ASN A 450 -5.86 30.96 33.50
N GLU A 451 -7.12 30.95 33.98
CA GLU A 451 -7.47 31.07 35.42
C GLU A 451 -6.80 29.95 36.29
N ASN A 452 -6.49 28.79 35.69
CA ASN A 452 -5.81 27.70 36.35
C ASN A 452 -4.28 27.77 36.22
N GLY A 453 -3.74 28.86 35.65
CA GLY A 453 -2.31 29.01 35.38
C GLY A 453 -1.82 28.13 34.22
N GLU A 454 -2.71 27.69 33.33
CA GLU A 454 -2.37 26.69 32.31
C GLU A 454 -2.29 27.26 30.90
N ILE A 455 -1.35 26.72 30.12
CA ILE A 455 -1.27 26.81 28.67
C ILE A 455 -1.29 25.38 28.14
N SER A 456 -2.04 25.14 27.05
CA SER A 456 -2.07 23.86 26.33
C SER A 456 -1.79 24.08 24.86
N VAL A 457 -0.93 23.23 24.28
CA VAL A 457 -0.61 23.20 22.86
C VAL A 457 -0.59 21.74 22.41
N THR A 458 -1.29 21.43 21.34
CA THR A 458 -1.31 20.11 20.69
C THR A 458 -0.61 20.21 19.34
N GLY A 459 -0.03 19.12 18.86
CA GLY A 459 0.57 19.10 17.53
C GLY A 459 2.07 19.40 17.53
N LEU A 460 2.77 19.08 18.60
CA LEU A 460 4.23 19.19 18.69
C LEU A 460 4.89 17.90 18.17
N ASP A 461 6.06 18.06 17.61
CA ASP A 461 6.95 16.98 17.23
C ASP A 461 7.98 16.66 18.33
N ALA A 462 8.69 15.52 18.22
CA ALA A 462 9.86 15.28 19.04
C ALA A 462 10.95 16.33 18.72
N GLY A 463 11.64 16.80 19.74
CA GLY A 463 12.65 17.83 19.55
C GLY A 463 12.83 18.74 20.76
N THR A 464 13.65 19.77 20.59
CA THR A 464 13.99 20.73 21.63
C THR A 464 13.31 22.06 21.42
N TYR A 465 12.66 22.55 22.46
CA TYR A 465 11.91 23.79 22.48
C TYR A 465 12.45 24.75 23.53
N THR A 466 12.63 26.00 23.19
CA THR A 466 12.96 27.07 24.15
C THR A 466 11.70 27.80 24.57
N VAL A 467 11.50 27.92 25.86
CA VAL A 467 10.38 28.64 26.46
C VAL A 467 10.89 29.92 27.08
N HIS A 468 10.27 31.03 26.71
CA HIS A 468 10.58 32.36 27.21
C HIS A 468 9.36 32.96 27.91
N GLU A 469 9.49 33.36 29.17
CA GLU A 469 8.49 34.13 29.92
C GLU A 469 8.61 35.63 29.57
N VAL A 470 7.52 36.22 29.04
CA VAL A 470 7.53 37.62 28.62
C VAL A 470 7.69 38.55 29.84
N GLU A 471 8.74 39.37 29.83
CA GLU A 471 9.07 40.27 30.91
C GLU A 471 7.89 41.21 31.24
N GLY A 472 7.59 41.37 32.53
CA GLY A 472 6.50 42.23 33.00
C GLY A 472 5.08 41.63 32.87
N SER A 473 4.93 40.44 32.28
CA SER A 473 3.61 39.77 32.18
C SER A 473 3.13 39.21 33.53
N ASN A 474 4.01 39.09 34.54
CA ASN A 474 3.70 38.52 35.84
C ASN A 474 4.02 39.51 36.99
N PRO A 475 3.21 40.57 37.21
CA PRO A 475 3.48 41.59 38.19
C PRO A 475 3.61 41.02 39.63
N GLY A 476 4.67 41.41 40.33
CA GLY A 476 4.96 40.96 41.69
C GLY A 476 5.78 39.68 41.78
N TYR A 477 6.14 39.09 40.65
CA TYR A 477 7.03 37.94 40.56
C TYR A 477 8.28 38.27 39.74
N ASN A 478 9.35 37.55 39.98
CA ASN A 478 10.54 37.64 39.14
C ASN A 478 10.30 36.88 37.86
N THR A 479 10.61 37.50 36.70
CA THR A 479 10.58 36.81 35.41
C THR A 479 11.54 35.62 35.43
N LEU A 480 11.12 34.49 34.90
CA LEU A 480 11.94 33.30 34.78
C LEU A 480 12.92 33.45 33.62
N GLU A 481 14.14 32.99 33.80
CA GLU A 481 15.10 32.88 32.71
C GLU A 481 14.63 31.85 31.71
N ASP A 482 15.03 32.01 30.43
CA ASP A 482 14.75 31.07 29.36
C ASP A 482 15.21 29.67 29.77
N PHE A 483 14.41 28.70 29.45
CA PHE A 483 14.72 27.30 29.64
C PHE A 483 14.32 26.46 28.43
N THR A 484 14.91 25.30 28.28
CA THR A 484 14.53 24.36 27.23
C THR A 484 13.84 23.13 27.82
N PHE A 485 12.96 22.55 27.00
CA PHE A 485 12.52 21.16 27.21
C PHE A 485 12.71 20.39 25.91
N THR A 486 12.95 19.08 26.03
CA THR A 486 13.15 18.20 24.89
C THR A 486 12.16 17.05 24.98
N ILE A 487 11.40 16.85 23.92
CA ILE A 487 10.54 15.67 23.72
C ILE A 487 11.38 14.62 22.99
N THR A 488 11.46 13.41 23.55
CA THR A 488 12.14 12.28 22.92
C THR A 488 11.15 11.14 22.76
N ALA A 489 11.04 10.62 21.55
CA ALA A 489 10.18 9.49 21.20
C ALA A 489 11.02 8.27 20.82
N GLU A 490 10.64 7.12 21.36
CA GLU A 490 11.21 5.80 21.02
C GLU A 490 10.07 4.90 20.53
N GLY A 491 10.37 3.97 19.64
CA GLY A 491 9.38 3.04 19.07
C GLY A 491 8.82 3.49 17.71
N LEU A 492 9.43 4.52 17.11
CA LEU A 492 9.20 4.93 15.72
C LEU A 492 9.97 4.03 14.73
N GLY A 493 9.72 4.19 13.45
CA GLY A 493 10.44 3.50 12.39
C GLY A 493 9.70 2.28 11.85
N GLU A 494 10.45 1.29 11.36
CA GLU A 494 9.87 0.07 10.80
C GLU A 494 9.38 -0.89 11.89
N LEU A 495 8.31 -1.61 11.60
CA LEU A 495 7.87 -2.76 12.37
C LEU A 495 8.64 -4.00 11.94
N GLU A 496 9.19 -4.76 12.89
CA GLU A 496 9.80 -6.03 12.58
C GLU A 496 8.73 -7.11 12.35
N GLY A 497 8.61 -7.58 11.11
CA GLY A 497 8.09 -8.91 10.78
C GLY A 497 6.63 -9.04 10.40
N ALA A 498 5.80 -8.02 10.36
CA ALA A 498 4.40 -8.16 9.89
C ALA A 498 3.86 -6.87 9.28
N THR A 499 2.84 -6.99 8.46
CA THR A 499 1.97 -5.88 8.05
C THR A 499 1.38 -5.27 9.30
N PHE A 500 1.58 -3.98 9.50
CA PHE A 500 0.98 -3.25 10.62
C PHE A 500 -0.54 -3.13 10.36
N ASP A 501 -1.34 -3.75 11.21
CA ASP A 501 -2.81 -3.72 11.09
C ASP A 501 -3.47 -2.63 11.96
N GLY A 502 -2.66 -1.84 12.66
CA GLY A 502 -3.12 -0.80 13.58
C GLY A 502 -3.46 -1.32 14.98
N ASN A 503 -3.56 -2.64 15.19
CA ASN A 503 -4.05 -3.23 16.43
C ASN A 503 -2.98 -3.97 17.23
N THR A 504 -1.94 -4.46 16.58
CA THR A 504 -0.88 -5.27 17.20
C THR A 504 0.47 -4.63 16.94
N ASP A 505 0.89 -3.75 17.82
CA ASP A 505 2.23 -3.18 17.81
C ASP A 505 2.99 -3.68 19.05
N SER A 506 4.05 -4.45 18.82
CA SER A 506 4.95 -4.89 19.88
C SER A 506 5.89 -3.79 20.37
N ASN A 507 6.09 -2.74 19.57
CA ASN A 507 6.88 -1.57 19.91
C ASN A 507 5.97 -0.41 20.32
N THR A 508 5.62 -0.36 21.58
CA THR A 508 4.83 0.74 22.14
C THR A 508 5.63 2.04 22.06
N LEU A 509 4.97 3.10 21.60
CA LEU A 509 5.52 4.44 21.65
C LEU A 509 5.88 4.79 23.10
N LYS A 510 7.12 5.24 23.32
CA LYS A 510 7.58 5.71 24.61
C LYS A 510 8.07 7.14 24.49
N VAL A 511 7.40 8.05 25.17
CA VAL A 511 7.72 9.47 25.19
C VAL A 511 8.35 9.85 26.51
N THR A 512 9.47 10.57 26.45
CA THR A 512 10.14 11.15 27.61
C THR A 512 10.37 12.63 27.40
N ALA A 513 10.47 13.39 28.49
CA ALA A 513 10.79 14.80 28.43
C ALA A 513 12.01 15.10 29.31
N GLY A 514 13.01 15.68 28.68
CA GLY A 514 14.15 16.30 29.34
C GLY A 514 13.94 17.80 29.55
N LYS A 515 14.76 18.44 30.39
CA LYS A 515 14.82 19.90 30.48
C LYS A 515 16.24 20.37 30.75
N ASP A 516 16.55 21.58 30.32
CA ASP A 516 17.77 22.29 30.68
C ASP A 516 17.43 23.72 31.13
N GLY A 517 18.29 24.33 31.91
CA GLY A 517 18.08 25.66 32.47
C GLY A 517 17.47 25.66 33.86
N SER A 518 16.42 26.44 34.08
CA SER A 518 15.86 26.77 35.38
C SER A 518 15.53 25.56 36.28
N THR A 519 15.99 25.58 37.56
CA THR A 519 15.61 24.61 38.60
C THR A 519 14.16 24.77 39.07
N LEU A 520 13.46 25.83 38.63
CA LEU A 520 12.06 26.10 38.96
C LEU A 520 11.09 25.46 37.96
N VAL A 521 11.60 24.66 37.02
CA VAL A 521 10.82 23.91 36.03
C VAL A 521 10.96 22.42 36.28
N THR A 522 9.84 21.71 36.30
CA THR A 522 9.80 20.25 36.46
C THR A 522 8.96 19.63 35.33
N PRO A 523 9.54 18.78 34.48
CA PRO A 523 8.80 18.05 33.43
C PRO A 523 8.21 16.76 34.01
N SER A 524 7.07 16.35 33.44
CA SER A 524 6.50 15.01 33.54
C SER A 524 5.82 14.66 32.21
N VAL A 525 5.64 13.37 31.93
CA VAL A 525 5.00 12.90 30.68
C VAL A 525 3.91 11.90 31.03
N ASP A 526 2.78 12.05 30.37
CA ASP A 526 1.68 11.11 30.41
C ASP A 526 1.09 10.99 29.00
N ASP A 527 1.16 9.80 28.43
CA ASP A 527 0.67 9.43 27.09
C ASP A 527 0.88 10.51 26.00
N GLY A 528 2.15 10.89 25.78
CA GLY A 528 2.53 11.89 24.77
C GLY A 528 2.30 13.34 25.17
N THR A 529 1.69 13.62 26.32
CA THR A 529 1.55 14.97 26.86
C THR A 529 2.67 15.30 27.83
N VAL A 530 3.49 16.26 27.46
CA VAL A 530 4.53 16.83 28.34
C VAL A 530 3.89 17.89 29.24
N THR A 531 3.94 17.69 30.55
CA THR A 531 3.52 18.70 31.52
C THR A 531 4.74 19.37 32.12
N LEU A 532 4.84 20.68 31.99
CA LEU A 532 5.88 21.51 32.62
C LEU A 532 5.27 22.27 33.77
N THR A 533 5.65 21.94 35.01
CA THR A 533 5.32 22.75 36.17
C THR A 533 6.38 23.85 36.30
N VAL A 534 5.94 25.10 36.11
CA VAL A 534 6.80 26.29 36.03
C VAL A 534 6.51 27.19 37.23
N LYS A 535 7.52 27.40 38.11
CA LYS A 535 7.38 28.14 39.35
C LYS A 535 8.03 29.52 39.25
N ASN A 536 7.37 30.56 39.80
CA ASN A 536 7.99 31.87 39.98
C ASN A 536 8.11 32.23 41.45
N LYS A 537 9.21 32.89 41.77
CA LYS A 537 9.42 33.49 43.09
C LYS A 537 8.84 34.89 43.13
N LYS A 538 8.18 35.22 44.24
CA LYS A 538 7.76 36.61 44.49
C LYS A 538 8.96 37.54 44.50
N GLY A 539 8.83 38.66 43.80
CA GLY A 539 9.85 39.70 43.86
C GLY A 539 9.98 40.27 45.26
N SER A 540 11.21 40.51 45.70
CA SER A 540 11.43 41.25 46.95
C SER A 540 11.26 42.74 46.68
N ASN A 541 10.30 43.38 47.37
CA ASN A 541 10.14 44.86 47.32
C ASN A 541 11.25 45.57 48.12
N LEU A 542 12.46 45.06 48.11
CA LEU A 542 13.59 45.76 48.71
C LEU A 542 13.93 46.97 47.83
N PRO A 543 14.05 48.17 48.43
CA PRO A 543 14.45 49.32 47.67
C PRO A 543 15.84 49.08 47.08
N LEU A 544 15.90 48.99 45.76
CA LEU A 544 17.16 48.93 45.01
C LEU A 544 17.84 50.29 45.11
N THR A 545 18.70 50.46 46.12
CA THR A 545 19.64 51.56 46.13
C THR A 545 20.83 51.21 45.27
N GLY A 546 20.74 51.47 44.00
CA GLY A 546 21.87 51.55 43.06
C GLY A 546 22.57 50.28 42.70
N LEU A 547 22.24 49.74 41.54
CA LEU A 547 23.22 49.46 40.49
C LEU A 547 22.44 49.03 39.24
N ASN A 548 22.49 49.86 38.22
CA ASN A 548 21.83 49.63 36.96
C ASN A 548 22.38 48.42 36.21
N GLY A 549 21.46 47.63 35.70
CA GLY A 549 21.72 46.47 34.89
C GLY A 549 22.58 46.76 33.66
N VAL A 550 23.82 46.32 33.75
CA VAL A 550 24.70 46.18 32.58
C VAL A 550 25.19 44.70 32.42
N THR A 551 24.78 43.81 33.31
CA THR A 551 25.37 42.45 33.36
C THR A 551 24.67 41.42 32.49
N PHE A 552 23.44 41.68 32.01
CA PHE A 552 22.68 40.66 31.28
C PHE A 552 23.01 40.56 29.79
N THR A 553 23.56 41.64 29.18
CA THR A 553 23.91 41.62 27.76
C THR A 553 25.16 40.81 27.42
N TRP A 554 25.99 40.50 28.40
CA TRP A 554 27.26 39.78 28.19
C TRP A 554 27.11 38.28 28.15
N ILE A 555 26.13 37.70 28.84
CA ILE A 555 25.96 36.24 28.93
C ILE A 555 25.31 35.71 27.66
N ALA A 556 24.27 36.37 27.17
CA ALA A 556 23.63 36.01 25.89
C ALA A 556 24.58 36.18 24.70
N GLY A 557 25.38 37.29 24.67
CA GLY A 557 26.40 37.52 23.65
C GLY A 557 27.55 36.51 23.70
N GLY A 558 27.96 36.06 24.91
CA GLY A 558 29.03 35.08 25.11
C GLY A 558 28.64 33.68 24.60
N ALA A 559 27.41 33.24 24.83
CA ALA A 559 26.94 31.95 24.38
C ALA A 559 26.86 31.86 22.85
N VAL A 560 26.36 32.92 22.20
CA VAL A 560 26.30 33.00 20.72
C VAL A 560 27.71 33.03 20.12
N LEU A 561 28.67 33.71 20.75
CA LEU A 561 30.08 33.73 20.34
C LEU A 561 30.75 32.36 20.49
N CYS A 562 30.49 31.64 21.58
CA CYS A 562 31.02 30.29 21.77
C CYS A 562 30.48 29.28 20.77
N ILE A 563 29.18 29.34 20.43
CA ILE A 563 28.58 28.47 19.42
C ILE A 563 29.13 28.84 18.04
N GLY A 564 29.26 30.12 17.70
CA GLY A 564 29.86 30.57 16.44
C GLY A 564 31.32 30.16 16.26
N VAL A 565 32.13 30.23 17.34
CA VAL A 565 33.54 29.81 17.33
C VAL A 565 33.64 28.29 17.23
N ALA A 566 32.78 27.51 17.90
CA ALA A 566 32.76 26.07 17.82
C ALA A 566 32.38 25.60 16.39
N HIS A 567 31.43 26.27 15.75
CA HIS A 567 31.04 26.01 14.36
C HIS A 567 32.19 26.33 13.37
N LEU A 568 32.87 27.46 13.57
CA LEU A 568 34.02 27.87 12.75
C LEU A 568 35.24 26.91 12.89
N ILE A 569 35.46 26.38 14.09
CA ILE A 569 36.53 25.40 14.32
C ILE A 569 36.16 24.06 13.67
N ARG A 570 34.90 23.66 13.73
CA ARG A 570 34.43 22.42 13.11
C ARG A 570 34.46 22.49 11.59
N SER A 571 34.05 23.60 10.98
CA SER A 571 34.12 23.81 9.54
C SER A 571 35.55 23.92 9.01
N ARG A 572 36.50 24.48 9.78
CA ARG A 572 37.93 24.47 9.41
C ARG A 572 38.53 23.07 9.46
N LYS A 573 38.19 22.27 10.47
CA LYS A 573 38.65 20.88 10.58
C LYS A 573 38.16 19.99 9.44
N GLN A 574 36.92 20.19 8.99
CA GLN A 574 36.39 19.50 7.80
C GLN A 574 37.00 19.96 6.48
N ALA A 575 37.43 21.22 6.38
CA ALA A 575 38.13 21.71 5.21
C ALA A 575 39.58 21.20 5.13
N GLU A 576 40.26 21.03 6.27
CA GLU A 576 41.62 20.48 6.32
C GLU A 576 41.67 18.96 6.07
N GLU A 577 40.59 18.21 6.41
CA GLU A 577 40.46 16.77 6.11
C GLU A 577 40.13 16.51 4.64
N SER A 578 39.54 17.48 3.91
CA SER A 578 39.23 17.35 2.48
C SER A 578 40.40 17.75 1.53
N GLU A 579 41.52 18.29 2.05
CA GLU A 579 42.71 18.59 1.30
C GLU A 579 43.82 17.51 1.42
N GLN A 580 43.54 16.40 2.16
CA GLN A 580 44.47 15.28 2.35
C GLN A 580 44.02 13.94 1.72
N GLU A 581 42.99 13.92 0.87
CA GLU A 581 42.67 12.76 0.02
C GLU A 581 42.92 13.04 -1.46
#